data_06391944664c68a70829373501029e8e
#
_entry.id   06391944664c68a70829373501029e8e
#
_cell.length_a   1.000
_cell.length_b   1.000
_cell.length_c   1.000
_cell.angle_alpha   90.00
_cell.angle_beta   90.00
_cell.angle_gamma   90.00
#
_symmetry.space_group_name_H-M   'P 1'
#
loop_
_entity.id
_entity.type
_entity.pdbx_description
1 polymer ?
#
loop_
_entity_poly.entity_id
_entity_poly.type
_entity_poly.pdbx_seq_one_letter_code
_entity_poly.pdbx_strand_id
1 'polypeptide(L)'
;MAIAQREGFSRLLDKMEKGDVLIVTKLDRLGRDAIDVSTTVAKLEEIGIRVHCLALGGVDLTSSAGKMTMNVINAVAQFERDLLIERTQSGLARAKASGKPLGRPSALSTDQQAEVKEKLQNGETISAIARQFETSRQTIMRVRAQA
;
A
#
# COMPACT_ATOMS: atom_id res chain seq x y z
N MET A 1 -5.60 1.53 -8.88
CA MET A 1 -6.81 2.36 -8.97
C MET A 1 -7.99 1.50 -8.57
N ALA A 2 -8.76 1.88 -7.55
CA ALA A 2 -9.96 1.14 -7.16
C ALA A 2 -10.95 1.11 -8.33
N ILE A 3 -11.76 0.04 -8.43
CA ILE A 3 -12.65 -0.14 -9.60
C ILE A 3 -13.68 0.99 -9.71
N ALA A 4 -14.13 1.52 -8.59
CA ALA A 4 -15.05 2.66 -8.51
C ALA A 4 -14.50 3.95 -9.18
N GLN A 5 -13.18 4.01 -9.42
CA GLN A 5 -12.50 5.15 -10.07
C GLN A 5 -12.27 4.93 -11.58
N ARG A 6 -12.73 3.78 -12.14
CA ARG A 6 -12.63 3.47 -13.57
C ARG A 6 -13.90 3.94 -14.27
N GLU A 7 -13.84 5.06 -14.96
CA GLU A 7 -14.99 5.64 -15.68
C GLU A 7 -15.72 4.63 -16.59
N GLY A 8 -14.96 3.74 -17.28
CA GLY A 8 -15.54 2.71 -18.12
C GLY A 8 -16.40 1.69 -17.36
N PHE A 9 -15.98 1.35 -16.13
CA PHE A 9 -16.74 0.43 -15.29
C PHE A 9 -17.99 1.09 -14.72
N SER A 10 -17.89 2.34 -14.27
CA SER A 10 -19.06 3.10 -13.81
C SER A 10 -20.11 3.24 -14.92
N ARG A 11 -19.67 3.61 -16.14
CA ARG A 11 -20.57 3.68 -17.30
C ARG A 11 -21.20 2.35 -17.69
N LEU A 12 -20.51 1.23 -17.45
CA LEU A 12 -21.08 -0.10 -17.66
C LEU A 12 -22.16 -0.39 -16.62
N LEU A 13 -21.90 -0.11 -15.34
CA LEU A 13 -22.85 -0.31 -14.25
C LEU A 13 -24.14 0.52 -14.45
N ASP A 14 -24.00 1.76 -14.92
CA ASP A 14 -25.14 2.65 -15.19
C ASP A 14 -26.10 2.12 -16.28
N LYS A 15 -25.62 1.17 -17.11
CA LYS A 15 -26.39 0.54 -18.18
C LYS A 15 -26.93 -0.84 -17.85
N MET A 16 -26.47 -1.43 -16.73
CA MET A 16 -26.88 -2.78 -16.33
C MET A 16 -28.16 -2.74 -15.52
N GLU A 17 -28.98 -3.76 -15.75
CA GLU A 17 -30.27 -3.93 -15.09
C GLU A 17 -30.27 -5.20 -14.24
N LYS A 18 -31.24 -5.29 -13.32
CA LYS A 18 -31.47 -6.48 -12.51
C LYS A 18 -31.72 -7.70 -13.40
N GLY A 19 -30.96 -8.75 -13.20
CA GLY A 19 -31.03 -10.00 -13.98
C GLY A 19 -29.93 -10.12 -15.02
N ASP A 20 -29.19 -9.05 -15.28
CA ASP A 20 -28.02 -9.08 -16.19
C ASP A 20 -26.89 -9.96 -15.66
N VAL A 21 -26.02 -10.36 -16.56
CA VAL A 21 -24.83 -11.17 -16.25
C VAL A 21 -23.59 -10.43 -16.70
N LEU A 22 -22.73 -10.08 -15.75
CA LEU A 22 -21.41 -9.53 -16.02
C LEU A 22 -20.40 -10.68 -16.17
N ILE A 23 -19.79 -10.80 -17.34
CA ILE A 23 -18.73 -11.78 -17.60
C ILE A 23 -17.39 -11.06 -17.62
N VAL A 24 -16.47 -11.49 -16.75
CA VAL A 24 -15.10 -10.98 -16.72
C VAL A 24 -14.09 -12.08 -17.05
N THR A 25 -13.01 -11.70 -17.72
CA THR A 25 -11.95 -12.65 -18.07
C THR A 25 -11.12 -13.03 -16.85
N LYS A 26 -10.85 -12.08 -15.94
CA LYS A 26 -10.02 -12.25 -14.75
C LYS A 26 -10.56 -11.40 -13.59
N LEU A 27 -10.23 -11.80 -12.35
CA LEU A 27 -10.64 -11.10 -11.14
C LEU A 27 -10.09 -9.66 -11.05
N ASP A 28 -8.91 -9.38 -11.64
CA ASP A 28 -8.30 -8.05 -11.67
C ASP A 28 -9.12 -7.00 -12.45
N ARG A 29 -10.14 -7.45 -13.20
CA ARG A 29 -11.12 -6.57 -13.83
C ARG A 29 -12.14 -6.04 -12.84
N LEU A 30 -12.39 -6.75 -11.73
CA LEU A 30 -13.36 -6.42 -10.69
C LEU A 30 -12.77 -5.66 -9.51
N GLY A 31 -11.45 -5.65 -9.34
CA GLY A 31 -10.79 -4.97 -8.23
C GLY A 31 -9.27 -5.02 -8.34
N ARG A 32 -8.61 -4.25 -7.47
CA ARG A 32 -7.14 -4.18 -7.36
C ARG A 32 -6.56 -5.27 -6.46
N ASP A 33 -7.36 -5.75 -5.52
CA ASP A 33 -7.02 -6.79 -4.55
C ASP A 33 -8.25 -7.64 -4.23
N ALA A 34 -8.07 -8.71 -3.46
CA ALA A 34 -9.12 -9.67 -3.16
C ALA A 34 -10.31 -9.05 -2.41
N ILE A 35 -10.05 -8.07 -1.54
CA ILE A 35 -11.09 -7.37 -0.77
C ILE A 35 -11.92 -6.48 -1.69
N ASP A 36 -11.26 -5.72 -2.58
CA ASP A 36 -11.91 -4.84 -3.55
C ASP A 36 -12.79 -5.65 -4.53
N VAL A 37 -12.31 -6.82 -4.98
CA VAL A 37 -13.07 -7.77 -5.81
C VAL A 37 -14.31 -8.27 -5.06
N SER A 38 -14.17 -8.74 -3.83
CA SER A 38 -15.30 -9.25 -3.03
C SER A 38 -16.35 -8.17 -2.77
N THR A 39 -15.92 -6.95 -2.47
CA THR A 39 -16.81 -5.80 -2.28
C THR A 39 -17.56 -5.47 -3.56
N THR A 40 -16.89 -5.52 -4.70
CA THR A 40 -17.50 -5.27 -6.00
C THR A 40 -18.54 -6.33 -6.35
N VAL A 41 -18.21 -7.62 -6.14
CA VAL A 41 -19.15 -8.74 -6.38
C VAL A 41 -20.37 -8.63 -5.48
N ALA A 42 -20.20 -8.31 -4.19
CA ALA A 42 -21.30 -8.13 -3.26
C ALA A 42 -22.25 -6.99 -3.70
N LYS A 43 -21.72 -5.85 -4.12
CA LYS A 43 -22.51 -4.73 -4.64
C LYS A 43 -23.29 -5.10 -5.90
N LEU A 44 -22.69 -5.86 -6.82
CA LEU A 44 -23.36 -6.33 -8.02
C LEU A 44 -24.51 -7.30 -7.69
N GLU A 45 -24.29 -8.20 -6.73
CA GLU A 45 -25.32 -9.09 -6.23
C GLU A 45 -26.50 -8.34 -5.61
N GLU A 46 -26.24 -7.31 -4.79
CA GLU A 46 -27.28 -6.48 -4.15
C GLU A 46 -28.23 -5.83 -5.17
N ILE A 47 -27.69 -5.40 -6.32
CA ILE A 47 -28.50 -4.84 -7.42
C ILE A 47 -29.04 -5.92 -8.36
N GLY A 48 -28.80 -7.19 -8.06
CA GLY A 48 -29.33 -8.34 -8.78
C GLY A 48 -28.59 -8.72 -10.06
N ILE A 49 -27.32 -8.33 -10.19
CA ILE A 49 -26.44 -8.69 -11.31
C ILE A 49 -25.61 -9.91 -10.92
N ARG A 50 -25.57 -10.93 -11.79
CA ARG A 50 -24.70 -12.08 -11.63
C ARG A 50 -23.33 -11.80 -12.22
N VAL A 51 -22.28 -12.39 -11.63
CA VAL A 51 -20.90 -12.17 -12.05
C VAL A 51 -20.21 -13.48 -12.33
N HIS A 52 -19.80 -13.70 -13.58
CA HIS A 52 -19.04 -14.88 -13.99
C HIS A 52 -17.58 -14.54 -14.29
N CYS A 53 -16.65 -15.35 -13.77
CA CYS A 53 -15.22 -15.20 -14.02
C CYS A 53 -14.68 -16.36 -14.85
N LEU A 54 -14.21 -16.06 -16.08
CA LEU A 54 -13.70 -17.07 -17.00
C LEU A 54 -12.42 -17.74 -16.50
N ALA A 55 -11.52 -16.98 -15.85
CA ALA A 55 -10.29 -17.53 -15.29
C ALA A 55 -10.54 -18.57 -14.17
N LEU A 56 -11.73 -18.58 -13.58
CA LEU A 56 -12.16 -19.56 -12.59
C LEU A 56 -13.12 -20.61 -13.18
N GLY A 57 -13.01 -20.89 -14.47
CA GLY A 57 -13.88 -21.85 -15.15
C GLY A 57 -15.32 -21.37 -15.37
N GLY A 58 -15.56 -20.07 -15.40
CA GLY A 58 -16.88 -19.48 -15.60
C GLY A 58 -17.79 -19.54 -14.35
N VAL A 59 -17.21 -19.77 -13.17
CA VAL A 59 -17.98 -19.80 -11.90
C VAL A 59 -18.74 -18.48 -11.70
N ASP A 60 -20.00 -18.59 -11.33
CA ASP A 60 -20.81 -17.46 -10.87
C ASP A 60 -20.37 -17.06 -9.45
N LEU A 61 -19.68 -15.93 -9.33
CA LEU A 61 -19.14 -15.42 -8.06
C LEU A 61 -20.22 -14.97 -7.08
N THR A 62 -21.46 -14.76 -7.56
CA THR A 62 -22.63 -14.39 -6.74
C THR A 62 -23.36 -15.62 -6.19
N SER A 63 -23.05 -16.82 -6.71
CA SER A 63 -23.57 -18.08 -6.18
C SER A 63 -22.94 -18.48 -4.86
N SER A 64 -23.55 -19.40 -4.12
CA SER A 64 -22.98 -19.95 -2.88
C SER A 64 -21.59 -20.59 -3.09
N ALA A 65 -21.43 -21.33 -4.19
CA ALA A 65 -20.13 -21.93 -4.58
C ALA A 65 -19.10 -20.85 -4.93
N GLY A 66 -19.51 -19.81 -5.66
CA GLY A 66 -18.65 -18.66 -6.00
C GLY A 66 -18.22 -17.88 -4.77
N LYS A 67 -19.13 -17.64 -3.82
CA LYS A 67 -18.81 -17.00 -2.53
C LYS A 67 -17.79 -17.82 -1.73
N MET A 68 -17.98 -19.13 -1.66
CA MET A 68 -17.00 -20.02 -1.03
C MET A 68 -15.62 -19.93 -1.71
N THR A 69 -15.58 -19.95 -3.03
CA THR A 69 -14.34 -19.78 -3.82
C THR A 69 -13.67 -18.44 -3.50
N MET A 70 -14.44 -17.34 -3.45
CA MET A 70 -13.92 -16.02 -3.09
C MET A 70 -13.40 -15.96 -1.65
N ASN A 71 -14.05 -16.63 -0.70
CA ASN A 71 -13.57 -16.71 0.68
C ASN A 71 -12.23 -17.43 0.78
N VAL A 72 -12.03 -18.53 0.04
CA VAL A 72 -10.74 -19.24 -0.03
C VAL A 72 -9.66 -18.34 -0.64
N ILE A 73 -9.95 -17.66 -1.74
CA ILE A 73 -9.01 -16.74 -2.38
C ILE A 73 -8.62 -15.60 -1.42
N ASN A 74 -9.59 -15.03 -0.71
CA ASN A 74 -9.35 -13.98 0.29
C ASN A 74 -8.46 -14.49 1.44
N ALA A 75 -8.73 -15.70 1.95
CA ALA A 75 -7.92 -16.30 3.01
C ALA A 75 -6.47 -16.54 2.58
N VAL A 76 -6.25 -17.03 1.36
CA VAL A 76 -4.92 -17.23 0.78
C VAL A 76 -4.19 -15.89 0.61
N ALA A 77 -4.86 -14.88 0.07
CA ALA A 77 -4.29 -13.54 -0.11
C ALA A 77 -3.90 -12.89 1.24
N GLN A 78 -4.72 -13.07 2.26
CA GLN A 78 -4.41 -12.60 3.62
C GLN A 78 -3.19 -13.34 4.19
N PHE A 79 -3.14 -14.65 4.07
CA PHE A 79 -2.02 -15.47 4.52
C PHE A 79 -0.70 -15.07 3.84
N GLU A 80 -0.70 -14.87 2.51
CA GLU A 80 0.49 -14.38 1.78
C GLU A 80 0.96 -13.01 2.31
N ARG A 81 0.03 -12.11 2.59
CA ARG A 81 0.33 -10.80 3.16
C ARG A 81 0.97 -10.92 4.55
N ASP A 82 0.42 -11.77 5.40
CA ASP A 82 0.92 -11.98 6.76
C ASP A 82 2.34 -12.57 6.74
N LEU A 83 2.61 -13.52 5.85
CA LEU A 83 3.97 -14.07 5.62
C LEU A 83 4.96 -12.99 5.15
N LEU A 84 4.54 -12.08 4.28
CA LEU A 84 5.40 -10.96 3.82
C LEU A 84 5.72 -9.99 4.96
N ILE A 85 4.74 -9.69 5.82
CA ILE A 85 4.91 -8.86 7.01
C ILE A 85 5.90 -9.53 7.97
N GLU A 86 5.71 -10.81 8.27
CA GLU A 86 6.59 -11.59 9.15
C GLU A 86 8.04 -11.61 8.64
N ARG A 87 8.24 -11.89 7.35
CA ARG A 87 9.57 -11.86 6.72
C ARG A 87 10.21 -10.48 6.83
N THR A 88 9.44 -9.41 6.61
CA THR A 88 9.92 -8.04 6.70
C THR A 88 10.33 -7.71 8.15
N GLN A 89 9.50 -8.05 9.13
CA GLN A 89 9.80 -7.83 10.54
C GLN A 89 11.04 -8.61 10.99
N SER A 90 11.14 -9.87 10.60
CA SER A 90 12.32 -10.72 10.87
C SER A 90 13.60 -10.16 10.23
N GLY A 91 13.48 -9.62 9.01
CA GLY A 91 14.57 -8.94 8.32
C GLY A 91 15.02 -7.66 9.03
N LEU A 92 14.07 -6.83 9.46
CA LEU A 92 14.34 -5.61 10.22
C LEU A 92 14.97 -5.92 11.59
N ALA A 93 14.47 -6.94 12.29
CA ALA A 93 15.03 -7.36 13.58
C ALA A 93 16.49 -7.81 13.43
N ARG A 94 16.82 -8.61 12.41
CA ARG A 94 18.20 -9.02 12.10
C ARG A 94 19.09 -7.84 11.71
N ALA A 95 18.60 -6.91 10.90
CA ALA A 95 19.34 -5.72 10.52
C ALA A 95 19.64 -4.85 11.74
N LYS A 96 18.67 -4.67 12.65
CA LYS A 96 18.85 -3.94 13.91
C LYS A 96 19.87 -4.64 14.83
N ALA A 97 19.79 -5.96 14.97
CA ALA A 97 20.72 -6.75 15.77
C ALA A 97 22.16 -6.69 15.23
N SER A 98 22.35 -6.56 13.90
CA SER A 98 23.65 -6.39 13.25
C SER A 98 24.11 -4.93 13.20
N GLY A 99 23.47 -4.01 13.91
CA GLY A 99 23.86 -2.60 13.99
C GLY A 99 23.66 -1.80 12.70
N LYS A 100 22.94 -2.34 11.71
CA LYS A 100 22.65 -1.61 10.47
C LYS A 100 21.65 -0.50 10.73
N PRO A 101 21.93 0.75 10.30
CA PRO A 101 20.98 1.83 10.40
C PRO A 101 19.75 1.53 9.55
N LEU A 102 18.55 1.62 10.16
CA LEU A 102 17.29 1.42 9.47
C LEU A 102 16.72 2.77 9.01
N GLY A 103 16.12 2.78 7.84
CA GLY A 103 15.48 3.96 7.27
C GLY A 103 16.34 4.68 6.23
N ARG A 104 15.92 5.91 5.90
CA ARG A 104 16.64 6.75 4.93
C ARG A 104 17.99 7.20 5.54
N PRO A 105 19.10 7.05 4.82
CA PRO A 105 20.39 7.59 5.26
C PRO A 105 20.29 9.06 5.62
N SER A 106 21.11 9.48 6.61
CA SER A 106 21.20 10.90 6.96
C SER A 106 21.64 11.73 5.75
N ALA A 107 21.06 12.91 5.57
CA ALA A 107 21.50 13.86 4.55
C ALA A 107 22.87 14.47 4.85
N LEU A 108 23.33 14.37 6.10
CA LEU A 108 24.64 14.84 6.56
C LEU A 108 25.50 13.65 7.01
N SER A 109 26.76 13.64 6.61
CA SER A 109 27.76 12.68 7.10
C SER A 109 28.02 12.88 8.61
N THR A 110 28.68 11.91 9.23
CA THR A 110 29.05 12.00 10.66
C THR A 110 29.89 13.24 10.95
N ASP A 111 30.86 13.54 10.06
CA ASP A 111 31.76 14.71 10.20
C ASP A 111 30.97 16.02 10.04
N GLN A 112 30.09 16.08 9.06
CA GLN A 112 29.19 17.23 8.87
C GLN A 112 28.25 17.44 10.06
N GLN A 113 27.74 16.36 10.69
CA GLN A 113 26.93 16.46 11.89
C GLN A 113 27.73 17.01 13.08
N ALA A 114 28.99 16.63 13.22
CA ALA A 114 29.92 17.18 14.24
C ALA A 114 30.18 18.69 14.02
N GLU A 115 30.44 19.09 12.79
CA GLU A 115 30.63 20.50 12.43
C GLU A 115 29.35 21.32 12.67
N VAL A 116 28.17 20.77 12.35
CA VAL A 116 26.87 21.42 12.64
C VAL A 116 26.70 21.63 14.15
N LYS A 117 27.08 20.67 14.99
CA LYS A 117 26.99 20.79 16.45
C LYS A 117 27.89 21.90 16.97
N GLU A 118 29.17 21.96 16.48
CA GLU A 118 30.13 23.01 16.82
C GLU A 118 29.58 24.41 16.46
N LYS A 119 29.09 24.58 15.23
CA LYS A 119 28.49 25.84 14.77
C LYS A 119 27.28 26.28 15.59
N LEU A 120 26.43 25.33 16.02
CA LEU A 120 25.31 25.60 16.90
C LEU A 120 25.79 26.08 18.29
N GLN A 121 26.87 25.51 18.83
CA GLN A 121 27.47 25.94 20.10
C GLN A 121 28.06 27.34 20.00
N ASN A 122 28.65 27.69 18.83
CA ASN A 122 29.20 29.01 18.53
C ASN A 122 28.10 30.08 18.27
N GLY A 123 26.82 29.73 18.41
CA GLY A 123 25.70 30.67 18.30
C GLY A 123 25.21 30.94 16.86
N GLU A 124 25.69 30.18 15.87
CA GLU A 124 25.19 30.32 14.50
C GLU A 124 23.72 29.93 14.39
N THR A 125 22.99 30.64 13.53
CA THR A 125 21.55 30.37 13.37
C THR A 125 21.29 29.11 12.54
N ILE A 126 20.26 28.35 12.90
CA ILE A 126 19.81 27.15 12.16
C ILE A 126 19.64 27.45 10.65
N SER A 127 19.17 28.63 10.30
CA SER A 127 18.95 29.04 8.90
C SER A 127 20.27 29.28 8.15
N ALA A 128 21.29 29.81 8.82
CA ALA A 128 22.62 30.01 8.22
C ALA A 128 23.30 28.66 7.97
N ILE A 129 23.32 27.80 9.00
CA ILE A 129 23.87 26.44 8.90
C ILE A 129 23.16 25.61 7.81
N ALA A 130 21.82 25.66 7.76
CA ALA A 130 21.05 24.93 6.75
C ALA A 130 21.42 25.34 5.31
N ARG A 131 21.67 26.63 5.07
CA ARG A 131 22.14 27.15 3.78
C ARG A 131 23.56 26.71 3.45
N GLN A 132 24.47 26.74 4.44
CA GLN A 132 25.84 26.34 4.26
C GLN A 132 26.01 24.86 3.88
N PHE A 133 25.18 23.99 4.50
CA PHE A 133 25.20 22.54 4.24
C PHE A 133 24.19 22.10 3.16
N GLU A 134 23.60 23.03 2.43
CA GLU A 134 22.61 22.78 1.38
C GLU A 134 21.49 21.81 1.82
N THR A 135 21.02 21.96 3.06
CA THR A 135 20.05 21.06 3.67
C THR A 135 18.85 21.84 4.25
N SER A 136 17.84 21.10 4.71
CA SER A 136 16.66 21.72 5.33
C SER A 136 16.95 22.15 6.77
N ARG A 137 16.30 23.23 7.23
CA ARG A 137 16.32 23.65 8.65
C ARG A 137 15.91 22.48 9.57
N GLN A 138 14.99 21.64 9.13
CA GLN A 138 14.53 20.49 9.90
C GLN A 138 15.65 19.44 10.10
N THR A 139 16.55 19.27 9.14
CA THR A 139 17.74 18.41 9.27
C THR A 139 18.65 18.94 10.37
N ILE A 140 18.95 20.24 10.37
CA ILE A 140 19.77 20.87 11.41
C ILE A 140 19.11 20.79 12.80
N MET A 141 17.80 21.02 12.89
CA MET A 141 17.06 20.85 14.16
C MET A 141 17.15 19.42 14.70
N ARG A 142 17.11 18.41 13.80
CA ARG A 142 17.23 17.01 14.18
C ARG A 142 18.64 16.69 14.73
N VAL A 143 19.70 17.22 14.10
CA VAL A 143 21.09 17.09 14.59
C VAL A 143 21.22 17.74 15.96
N ARG A 144 20.62 18.92 16.17
CA ARG A 144 20.59 19.60 17.48
C ARG A 144 19.91 18.76 18.55
N ALA A 145 18.80 18.08 18.23
CA ALA A 145 18.07 17.24 19.19
C ALA A 145 18.81 15.94 19.57
N GLN A 146 19.85 15.56 18.82
CA GLN A 146 20.72 14.40 19.07
C GLN A 146 22.05 14.79 19.76
N ALA A 147 22.19 16.03 20.12
CA ALA A 147 23.33 16.56 20.87
C ALA A 147 23.01 16.54 22.37
#